data_3bccaf3d0bc1dbe65815bebe84ee9f68
#
_entry.id   3bccaf3d0bc1dbe65815bebe84ee9f68
#
_cell.length_a   1.000
_cell.length_b   1.000
_cell.length_c   1.000
_cell.angle_alpha   90.00
_cell.angle_beta   90.00
_cell.angle_gamma   90.00
#
_symmetry.space_group_name_H-M   'P 1'
#
loop_
_entity.id
_entity.type
_entity.pdbx_description
1 polymer ?
#
loop_
_entity_poly.entity_id
_entity_poly.type
_entity_poly.pdbx_seq_one_letter_code
_entity_poly.pdbx_strand_id
1 'polypeptide(L)'
;MTTSDLPAEGQPDVSPEGTEAPFDDVITLSTSTGEDGVVTVTVVGEVDTFTAPVLRSSLDTQLEQQPKSLVIDLSGVQFLGSAGLAVLVETQKSARSREVDLRLIATTRAVTRPLEVTGLIDLFTIVDGSAR
;
A
#
# COMPACT_ATOMS: atom_id res chain seq x y z
N MET A 1 -12.59 29.56 -24.59
CA MET A 1 -12.22 29.38 -24.74
C MET A 1 -11.84 29.14 -24.49
N THR A 2 -12.07 29.04 -24.26
CA THR A 2 -11.76 28.63 -24.22
C THR A 2 -11.37 28.02 -23.70
N THR A 3 -11.64 27.97 -23.55
CA THR A 3 -11.30 27.35 -23.37
C THR A 3 -10.85 26.87 -22.80
N SER A 4 -11.07 26.84 -22.70
CA SER A 4 -10.61 26.32 -22.52
C SER A 4 -10.21 25.96 -21.93
N ASP A 5 -10.52 25.93 -21.95
CA ASP A 5 -10.14 25.53 -21.73
C ASP A 5 -9.78 25.08 -21.10
N LEU A 6 -10.13 24.85 -20.95
CA LEU A 6 -9.87 24.38 -20.75
C LEU A 6 -9.38 24.05 -20.15
N PRO A 7 -9.62 23.98 -20.10
CA PRO A 7 -9.24 23.54 -19.82
C PRO A 7 -8.88 23.18 -19.24
N ALA A 8 -9.17 23.19 -19.24
CA ALA A 8 -8.93 22.85 -19.16
C ALA A 8 -8.64 22.42 -18.65
N GLU A 9 -8.87 22.31 -18.59
CA GLU A 9 -8.72 21.96 -18.56
C GLU A 9 -8.32 21.55 -18.00
N GLY A 10 -8.49 21.35 -17.69
CA GLY A 10 -8.31 21.07 -17.63
C GLY A 10 -8.05 20.61 -16.82
N GLN A 11 -8.10 20.49 -16.62
CA GLN A 11 -7.98 20.14 -16.35
C GLN A 11 -7.54 19.86 -15.62
N PRO A 12 -7.66 19.80 -15.46
CA PRO A 12 -7.38 19.54 -15.06
C PRO A 12 -6.87 19.24 -14.42
N ASP A 13 -6.97 19.27 -14.34
CA ASP A 13 -6.62 19.05 -14.19
C ASP A 13 -6.26 18.68 -13.55
N VAL A 14 -6.50 18.61 -13.34
CA VAL A 14 -6.40 18.40 -13.19
C VAL A 14 -5.99 18.14 -12.48
N SER A 15 -6.14 18.16 -12.16
CA SER A 15 -5.99 18.11 -11.92
C SER A 15 -5.71 17.98 -11.28
N PRO A 16 -5.95 17.97 -11.01
CA PRO A 16 -5.94 18.00 -10.73
C PRO A 16 -5.88 17.94 -10.26
N GLU A 17 -6.29 17.89 -10.24
CA GLU A 17 -6.53 17.85 -10.38
C GLU A 17 -6.78 17.56 -10.36
N GLY A 18 -7.15 17.25 -10.28
CA GLY A 18 -7.71 16.95 -10.66
C GLY A 18 -8.20 16.38 -10.63
N THR A 19 -8.67 16.18 -10.72
CA THR A 19 -9.13 15.64 -10.87
C THR A 19 -9.57 15.01 -10.70
N GLU A 20 -10.05 14.69 -10.59
CA GLU A 20 -10.46 14.04 -10.47
C GLU A 20 -10.99 13.25 -10.14
N ALA A 21 -10.86 13.03 -10.00
CA ALA A 21 -11.38 12.09 -9.91
C ALA A 21 -12.14 11.78 -9.04
N PRO A 22 -12.80 11.32 -9.30
CA PRO A 22 -13.74 11.07 -8.39
C PRO A 22 -13.28 10.20 -7.45
N PHE A 23 -12.41 10.21 -7.25
CA PHE A 23 -12.06 9.31 -6.64
C PHE A 23 -11.30 9.61 -5.70
N ASP A 24 -11.68 9.62 -5.00
CA ASP A 24 -11.28 9.85 -3.78
C ASP A 24 -10.76 8.66 -3.18
N ASP A 25 -10.87 7.60 -3.76
CA ASP A 25 -10.28 6.46 -3.25
C ASP A 25 -8.85 6.63 -3.57
N VAL A 26 -8.21 7.40 -2.85
CA VAL A 26 -6.82 7.68 -3.05
C VAL A 26 -6.01 6.97 -2.01
N ILE A 27 -4.96 6.37 -2.44
CA ILE A 27 -4.01 5.76 -1.55
C ILE A 27 -2.74 6.60 -1.58
N THR A 28 -2.15 6.83 -0.45
CA THR A 28 -0.88 7.53 -0.35
C THR A 28 0.19 6.55 0.09
N LEU A 29 1.27 6.48 -0.65
CA LEU A 29 2.38 5.57 -0.36
C LEU A 29 3.65 6.37 -0.14
N SER A 30 4.37 6.04 0.92
CA SER A 30 5.67 6.65 1.22
C SER A 30 6.66 5.53 1.47
N THR A 31 7.87 5.68 0.99
CA THR A 31 8.90 4.67 1.16
C THR A 31 10.09 5.28 1.88
N SER A 32 10.59 4.57 2.87
CA SER A 32 11.75 5.00 3.63
C SER A 32 12.73 3.83 3.73
N THR A 33 14.00 4.10 3.54
CA THR A 33 15.04 3.07 3.60
C THR A 33 15.98 3.41 4.74
N GLY A 34 16.13 2.49 5.68
CA GLY A 34 17.04 2.65 6.79
C GLY A 34 18.44 2.19 6.43
N GLU A 35 19.39 2.57 7.25
CA GLU A 35 20.81 2.21 7.04
C GLU A 35 21.05 0.73 7.22
N ASP A 36 20.14 0.07 7.92
CA ASP A 36 20.25 -1.36 8.21
C ASP A 36 19.68 -2.23 7.08
N GLY A 37 19.29 -1.63 5.97
CA GLY A 37 18.72 -2.38 4.86
C GLY A 37 17.24 -2.69 5.01
N VAL A 38 16.56 -2.06 5.96
CA VAL A 38 15.12 -2.22 6.15
C VAL A 38 14.40 -1.15 5.37
N VAL A 39 13.47 -1.57 4.52
CA VAL A 39 12.63 -0.64 3.76
C VAL A 39 11.25 -0.66 4.39
N THR A 40 10.70 0.51 4.63
CA THR A 40 9.33 0.66 5.15
C THR A 40 8.48 1.35 4.10
N VAL A 41 7.39 0.71 3.72
CA VAL A 41 6.37 1.32 2.85
C VAL A 41 5.18 1.66 3.74
N THR A 42 4.87 2.93 3.84
CA THR A 42 3.75 3.41 4.64
C THR A 42 2.56 3.63 3.71
N VAL A 43 1.43 3.02 4.06
CA VAL A 43 0.21 3.04 3.26
C VAL A 43 -0.86 3.79 4.04
N VAL A 44 -1.45 4.80 3.41
CA VAL A 44 -2.52 5.59 4.03
C VAL A 44 -3.68 5.64 3.06
N GLY A 45 -4.89 5.42 3.57
CA GLY A 45 -6.10 5.54 2.79
C GLY A 45 -6.85 4.22 2.67
N GLU A 46 -7.46 3.98 1.53
CA GLU A 46 -8.30 2.81 1.33
C GLU A 46 -7.69 1.91 0.28
N VAL A 47 -7.59 0.63 0.60
CA VAL A 47 -7.04 -0.36 -0.33
C VAL A 47 -8.19 -1.19 -0.87
N ASP A 48 -8.60 -0.87 -2.08
CA ASP A 48 -9.72 -1.49 -2.75
C ASP A 48 -9.30 -1.96 -4.15
N THR A 49 -10.26 -2.31 -4.99
CA THR A 49 -9.99 -2.80 -6.33
C THR A 49 -9.23 -1.78 -7.18
N PHE A 50 -9.49 -0.50 -6.95
CA PHE A 50 -8.87 0.55 -7.77
C PHE A 50 -7.47 0.90 -7.29
N THR A 51 -7.23 0.86 -5.99
CA THR A 51 -5.94 1.26 -5.43
C THR A 51 -4.97 0.09 -5.26
N ALA A 52 -5.48 -1.14 -5.20
CA ALA A 52 -4.62 -2.30 -5.01
C ALA A 52 -3.51 -2.42 -6.07
N PRO A 53 -3.76 -2.14 -7.36
CA PRO A 53 -2.66 -2.19 -8.34
C PRO A 53 -1.55 -1.20 -8.05
N VAL A 54 -1.88 -0.04 -7.49
CA VAL A 54 -0.86 0.96 -7.13
C VAL A 54 0.00 0.41 -6.00
N LEU A 55 -0.63 -0.18 -4.99
CA LEU A 55 0.08 -0.79 -3.88
C LEU A 55 0.96 -1.93 -4.38
N ARG A 56 0.43 -2.80 -5.24
CA ARG A 56 1.18 -3.93 -5.79
C ARG A 56 2.45 -3.45 -6.49
N SER A 57 2.31 -2.44 -7.34
CA SER A 57 3.44 -1.93 -8.10
C SER A 57 4.53 -1.39 -7.19
N SER A 58 4.14 -0.67 -6.15
CA SER A 58 5.10 -0.12 -5.20
C SER A 58 5.83 -1.23 -4.45
N LEU A 59 5.10 -2.24 -3.99
CA LEU A 59 5.72 -3.34 -3.24
C LEU A 59 6.64 -4.18 -4.12
N ASP A 60 6.23 -4.44 -5.36
CA ASP A 60 7.07 -5.18 -6.29
C ASP A 60 8.38 -4.44 -6.55
N THR A 61 8.31 -3.13 -6.72
CA THR A 61 9.51 -2.32 -6.95
C THR A 61 10.48 -2.45 -5.77
N GLN A 62 9.96 -2.44 -4.55
CA GLN A 62 10.82 -2.56 -3.38
C GLN A 62 11.43 -3.95 -3.26
N LEU A 63 10.65 -4.99 -3.56
CA LEU A 63 11.16 -6.35 -3.50
C LEU A 63 12.27 -6.60 -4.54
N GLU A 64 12.16 -5.96 -5.70
CA GLU A 64 13.18 -6.11 -6.74
C GLU A 64 14.53 -5.59 -6.28
N GLN A 65 14.56 -4.70 -5.33
CA GLN A 65 15.80 -4.18 -4.78
C GLN A 65 16.40 -5.08 -3.71
N GLN A 66 15.69 -6.13 -3.36
CA GLN A 66 16.13 -7.16 -2.42
C GLN A 66 16.60 -6.58 -1.09
N PRO A 67 15.74 -5.85 -0.38
CA PRO A 67 16.10 -5.34 0.94
C PRO A 67 16.27 -6.50 1.91
N LYS A 68 16.93 -6.27 3.04
CA LYS A 68 17.01 -7.28 4.07
C LYS A 68 15.63 -7.57 4.62
N SER A 69 14.84 -6.55 4.82
CA SER A 69 13.48 -6.71 5.29
C SER A 69 12.60 -5.62 4.70
N LEU A 70 11.34 -5.95 4.51
CA LEU A 70 10.34 -5.02 4.01
C LEU A 70 9.24 -4.93 5.06
N VAL A 71 9.00 -3.73 5.55
CA VAL A 71 7.94 -3.47 6.50
C VAL A 71 6.83 -2.73 5.77
N ILE A 72 5.61 -3.25 5.84
CA ILE A 72 4.46 -2.57 5.27
C ILE A 72 3.65 -2.02 6.42
N ASP A 73 3.66 -0.70 6.55
CA ASP A 73 2.98 -0.01 7.65
C ASP A 73 1.56 0.31 7.20
N LEU A 74 0.61 -0.41 7.76
CA LEU A 74 -0.80 -0.28 7.40
C LEU A 74 -1.59 0.49 8.46
N SER A 75 -0.90 1.16 9.39
CA SER A 75 -1.59 1.85 10.48
C SER A 75 -2.46 3.01 9.99
N GLY A 76 -2.18 3.56 8.81
CA GLY A 76 -3.01 4.61 8.22
C GLY A 76 -4.07 4.12 7.25
N VAL A 77 -4.25 2.81 7.12
CA VAL A 77 -5.25 2.25 6.22
C VAL A 77 -6.61 2.26 6.90
N GLN A 78 -7.60 2.82 6.22
CA GLN A 78 -8.95 2.94 6.74
C GLN A 78 -9.88 1.85 6.23
N PHE A 79 -9.51 1.21 5.15
CA PHE A 79 -10.28 0.11 4.56
C PHE A 79 -9.32 -0.83 3.83
N LEU A 80 -9.49 -2.12 4.04
CA LEU A 80 -8.67 -3.13 3.37
C LEU A 80 -9.61 -4.20 2.81
N GLY A 81 -9.85 -4.14 1.52
CA GLY A 81 -10.74 -5.09 0.84
C GLY A 81 -10.01 -6.30 0.34
N SER A 82 -10.74 -7.20 -0.32
CA SER A 82 -10.18 -8.46 -0.79
C SER A 82 -9.06 -8.27 -1.79
N ALA A 83 -9.14 -7.22 -2.63
CA ALA A 83 -8.07 -6.94 -3.59
C ALA A 83 -6.77 -6.58 -2.86
N GLY A 84 -6.86 -5.84 -1.76
CA GLY A 84 -5.69 -5.52 -0.96
C GLY A 84 -5.13 -6.73 -0.25
N LEU A 85 -6.01 -7.60 0.28
CA LEU A 85 -5.56 -8.84 0.90
C LEU A 85 -4.80 -9.71 -0.10
N ALA A 86 -5.28 -9.78 -1.34
CA ALA A 86 -4.62 -10.56 -2.38
C ALA A 86 -3.22 -10.01 -2.65
N VAL A 87 -3.08 -8.68 -2.70
CA VAL A 87 -1.77 -8.06 -2.90
C VAL A 87 -0.82 -8.44 -1.77
N LEU A 88 -1.29 -8.39 -0.52
CA LEU A 88 -0.45 -8.72 0.61
C LEU A 88 0.01 -10.19 0.57
N VAL A 89 -0.90 -11.09 0.22
CA VAL A 89 -0.57 -12.52 0.11
C VAL A 89 0.47 -12.75 -0.98
N GLU A 90 0.28 -12.13 -2.13
CA GLU A 90 1.23 -12.28 -3.24
C GLU A 90 2.58 -11.69 -2.88
N THR A 91 2.58 -10.57 -2.16
CA THR A 91 3.82 -9.94 -1.73
C THR A 91 4.57 -10.84 -0.75
N GLN A 92 3.83 -11.51 0.15
CA GLN A 92 4.45 -12.44 1.09
C GLN A 92 5.10 -13.61 0.34
N LYS A 93 4.42 -14.17 -0.66
CA LYS A 93 4.98 -15.26 -1.44
C LYS A 93 6.24 -14.81 -2.19
N SER A 94 6.19 -13.63 -2.78
CA SER A 94 7.32 -13.09 -3.50
C SER A 94 8.49 -12.80 -2.56
N ALA A 95 8.21 -12.27 -1.38
CA ALA A 95 9.25 -11.99 -0.39
C ALA A 95 9.94 -13.28 0.04
N ARG A 96 9.17 -14.34 0.29
CA ARG A 96 9.76 -15.63 0.65
C ARG A 96 10.66 -16.17 -0.45
N SER A 97 10.20 -16.07 -1.68
CA SER A 97 10.96 -16.53 -2.83
C SER A 97 12.28 -15.78 -2.96
N ARG A 98 12.31 -14.53 -2.54
CA ARG A 98 13.50 -13.68 -2.62
C ARG A 98 14.29 -13.63 -1.32
N GLU A 99 13.83 -14.38 -0.31
CA GLU A 99 14.46 -14.40 1.01
C GLU A 99 14.46 -13.02 1.67
N VAL A 100 13.39 -12.27 1.45
CA VAL A 100 13.17 -10.97 2.10
C VAL A 100 12.24 -11.18 3.28
N ASP A 101 12.63 -10.66 4.45
CA ASP A 101 11.80 -10.76 5.64
C ASP A 101 10.70 -9.72 5.54
N LEU A 102 9.45 -10.16 5.44
CA LEU A 102 8.29 -9.26 5.31
C LEU A 102 7.54 -9.16 6.63
N ARG A 103 7.29 -7.94 7.05
CA ARG A 103 6.54 -7.69 8.28
C ARG A 103 5.45 -6.66 8.02
N LEU A 104 4.33 -6.81 8.73
CA LEU A 104 3.22 -5.88 8.64
C LEU A 104 3.05 -5.15 9.96
N ILE A 105 2.83 -3.84 9.89
CA ILE A 105 2.35 -3.10 11.05
C ILE A 105 0.85 -2.99 10.87
N ALA A 106 0.09 -3.64 11.75
CA ALA A 106 -1.35 -3.72 11.63
C ALA A 106 -1.94 -3.48 13.02
N THR A 107 -2.21 -2.21 13.33
CA THR A 107 -2.63 -1.80 14.65
C THR A 107 -4.10 -1.43 14.74
N THR A 108 -4.82 -1.34 13.63
CA THR A 108 -6.22 -0.94 13.62
C THR A 108 -7.10 -2.09 13.19
N ARG A 109 -8.36 -2.04 13.59
CA ARG A 109 -9.32 -3.08 13.21
C ARG A 109 -9.63 -3.07 11.72
N ALA A 110 -9.46 -1.93 11.06
CA ALA A 110 -9.66 -1.86 9.62
C ALA A 110 -8.76 -2.85 8.89
N VAL A 111 -7.60 -3.16 9.47
CA VAL A 111 -6.63 -4.08 8.88
C VAL A 111 -6.66 -5.43 9.57
N THR A 112 -6.69 -5.47 10.91
CA THR A 112 -6.60 -6.75 11.62
C THR A 112 -7.83 -7.60 11.42
N ARG A 113 -9.02 -6.95 11.35
CA ARG A 113 -10.24 -7.73 11.23
C ARG A 113 -10.34 -8.50 9.92
N PRO A 114 -10.11 -7.89 8.74
CA PRO A 114 -10.13 -8.69 7.51
C PRO A 114 -9.10 -9.80 7.52
N LEU A 115 -7.93 -9.58 8.12
CA LEU A 115 -6.92 -10.61 8.19
C LEU A 115 -7.36 -11.76 9.09
N GLU A 116 -8.03 -11.45 10.20
CA GLU A 116 -8.52 -12.47 11.14
C GLU A 116 -9.67 -13.26 10.53
N VAL A 117 -10.64 -12.57 9.95
CA VAL A 117 -11.83 -13.20 9.40
C VAL A 117 -11.49 -14.16 8.27
N THR A 118 -10.50 -13.83 7.47
CA THR A 118 -10.08 -14.67 6.35
C THR A 118 -9.08 -15.74 6.77
N GLY A 119 -8.57 -15.69 7.99
CA GLY A 119 -7.53 -16.59 8.43
C GLY A 119 -6.15 -16.27 7.90
N LEU A 120 -6.00 -15.15 7.21
CA LEU A 120 -4.72 -14.80 6.61
C LEU A 120 -3.73 -14.21 7.59
N ILE A 121 -4.19 -13.83 8.77
CA ILE A 121 -3.33 -13.18 9.75
C ILE A 121 -2.12 -14.06 10.11
N ASP A 122 -2.29 -15.38 10.09
CA ASP A 122 -1.22 -16.29 10.45
C ASP A 122 -0.16 -16.43 9.38
N LEU A 123 -0.41 -15.92 8.18
CA LEU A 123 0.59 -15.96 7.12
C LEU A 123 1.66 -14.88 7.30
N PHE A 124 1.40 -13.90 8.14
CA PHE A 124 2.26 -12.73 8.22
C PHE A 124 2.90 -12.59 9.58
N THR A 125 4.05 -11.96 9.62
CA THR A 125 4.65 -11.50 10.86
C THR A 125 4.10 -10.12 11.16
N ILE A 126 3.28 -10.02 12.18
CA ILE A 126 2.62 -8.76 12.55
C ILE A 126 3.42 -8.13 13.69
N VAL A 127 3.75 -6.86 13.53
CA VAL A 127 4.47 -6.11 14.55
C VAL A 127 3.66 -4.87 14.91
N ASP A 128 3.97 -4.25 16.02
CA ASP A 128 3.16 -3.15 16.53
C ASP A 128 3.71 -1.77 16.17
N GLY A 129 4.68 -1.72 15.30
CA GLY A 129 5.24 -0.45 14.87
C GLY A 129 6.37 0.06 15.73
N SER A 130 6.40 -0.32 17.00
CA SER A 130 7.48 0.10 17.88
C SER A 130 8.66 -0.86 17.83
N ALA A 131 8.46 -2.02 17.24
CA ALA A 131 9.48 -3.05 17.17
C ALA A 131 10.34 -2.99 15.92
N ARG A 132 10.11 -2.03 15.05
CA ARG A 132 10.88 -1.98 13.83
C ARG A 132 12.30 -1.51 14.02
#